data_444aa79d9b0158d8af19e2008fa7a86a
#
_entry.id   444aa79d9b0158d8af19e2008fa7a86a
#
_cell.length_a   1.000
_cell.length_b   1.000
_cell.length_c   1.000
_cell.angle_alpha   90.00
_cell.angle_beta   90.00
_cell.angle_gamma   90.00
#
_symmetry.space_group_name_H-M   'P 1'
#
loop_
_entity.id
_entity.type
_entity.pdbx_description
1 polymer ?
#
loop_
_entity_poly.entity_id
_entity_poly.type
_entity_poly.pdbx_seq_one_letter_code
_entity_poly.pdbx_strand_id
1 'polypeptide(L)'
;MANKFLVEDLLDKDPLVQLVQPDNFVGWIYSIDYDSALVVTNDAWKAQVNGIPHNSFLVASSFTPNTYGTASSVDKEVILLRVIGTCKLPQDDDMIRTKIDNYQNQTGVENQNEDKGYDPITQNRLQFGGLKCRVLGTFYMKNSELNMGSDIETFSVSMRMRVFMPKEDALSLIVNYVDPIRKKRFKEELAALGIEKELDPFEIGTVRYTSTDRLHRSTEKDRIPFRIQPSDFLARRTAVLGM
;
A
#
# COMPACT_ATOMS: atom_id res chain seq x y z
N MET A 1 -2.32 27.43 -11.28
CA MET A 1 -2.01 27.77 -9.88
C MET A 1 -3.18 27.52 -8.93
N ALA A 2 -4.44 27.76 -9.30
CA ALA A 2 -5.61 27.51 -8.43
C ALA A 2 -5.79 26.04 -7.98
N ASN A 3 -5.42 25.05 -8.80
CA ASN A 3 -5.59 23.63 -8.45
C ASN A 3 -4.65 23.13 -7.35
N LYS A 4 -3.50 23.75 -7.16
CA LYS A 4 -2.52 23.29 -6.17
C LYS A 4 -2.98 23.59 -4.73
N PHE A 5 -3.57 24.76 -4.52
CA PHE A 5 -4.13 25.15 -3.22
C PHE A 5 -5.36 24.32 -2.83
N LEU A 6 -6.21 23.98 -3.80
CA LEU A 6 -7.37 23.12 -3.53
C LEU A 6 -6.97 21.67 -3.19
N VAL A 7 -5.88 21.17 -3.76
CA VAL A 7 -5.36 19.83 -3.45
C VAL A 7 -4.74 19.80 -2.05
N GLU A 8 -3.96 20.82 -1.66
CA GLU A 8 -3.38 20.91 -0.33
C GLU A 8 -4.49 20.99 0.75
N ASP A 9 -5.53 21.78 0.54
CA ASP A 9 -6.70 21.86 1.45
C ASP A 9 -7.50 20.53 1.52
N LEU A 10 -7.53 19.73 0.46
CA LEU A 10 -8.18 18.41 0.45
C LEU A 10 -7.32 17.34 1.13
N LEU A 11 -6.00 17.39 0.95
CA LEU A 11 -5.05 16.51 1.60
C LEU A 11 -5.12 16.62 3.13
N ASP A 12 -5.36 17.80 3.65
CA ASP A 12 -5.48 18.03 5.09
C ASP A 12 -6.83 17.57 5.69
N LYS A 13 -7.85 17.35 4.85
CA LYS A 13 -9.24 17.14 5.33
C LYS A 13 -9.80 15.74 5.09
N ASP A 14 -9.33 15.00 4.08
CA ASP A 14 -9.92 13.70 3.74
C ASP A 14 -8.91 12.56 3.91
N PRO A 15 -9.17 11.63 4.85
CA PRO A 15 -8.28 10.50 5.12
C PRO A 15 -8.01 9.61 3.91
N LEU A 16 -8.96 9.47 2.97
CA LEU A 16 -8.73 8.69 1.75
C LEU A 16 -7.69 9.33 0.84
N VAL A 17 -7.68 10.67 0.78
CA VAL A 17 -6.67 11.40 -0.01
C VAL A 17 -5.29 11.29 0.64
N GLN A 18 -5.22 11.29 1.97
CA GLN A 18 -3.96 11.09 2.71
C GLN A 18 -3.35 9.70 2.43
N LEU A 19 -4.16 8.67 2.24
CA LEU A 19 -3.69 7.33 1.90
C LEU A 19 -3.04 7.26 0.52
N VAL A 20 -3.47 8.10 -0.42
CA VAL A 20 -3.00 8.10 -1.82
C VAL A 20 -1.90 9.14 -2.00
N GLN A 21 -0.66 8.72 -1.86
CA GLN A 21 0.52 9.58 -1.96
C GLN A 21 1.19 9.43 -3.34
N PRO A 22 1.00 10.39 -4.28
CA PRO A 22 1.50 10.29 -5.65
C PRO A 22 3.01 10.06 -5.75
N ASP A 23 3.77 10.65 -4.84
CA ASP A 23 5.24 10.53 -4.79
C ASP A 23 5.70 9.11 -4.42
N ASN A 24 4.80 8.31 -3.83
CA ASN A 24 5.05 6.93 -3.44
C ASN A 24 4.39 5.92 -4.40
N PHE A 25 4.21 6.29 -5.65
CA PHE A 25 3.68 5.40 -6.67
C PHE A 25 4.62 4.21 -6.91
N VAL A 26 4.06 3.01 -6.96
CA VAL A 26 4.83 1.77 -7.12
C VAL A 26 4.34 0.87 -8.26
N GLY A 27 3.22 1.19 -8.90
CA GLY A 27 2.72 0.40 -10.02
C GLY A 27 1.22 0.43 -10.24
N TRP A 28 0.72 -0.56 -10.99
CA TRP A 28 -0.69 -0.73 -11.30
C TRP A 28 -1.14 -2.16 -11.03
N ILE A 29 -2.42 -2.31 -10.69
CA ILE A 29 -3.06 -3.62 -10.65
C ILE A 29 -3.35 -4.07 -12.09
N TYR A 30 -2.93 -5.29 -12.46
CA TYR A 30 -3.31 -5.89 -13.74
C TYR A 30 -4.30 -7.05 -13.58
N SER A 31 -4.43 -7.60 -12.38
CA SER A 31 -5.43 -8.60 -12.02
C SER A 31 -5.79 -8.44 -10.55
N ILE A 32 -7.07 -8.56 -10.23
CA ILE A 32 -7.56 -8.49 -8.86
C ILE A 32 -8.69 -9.48 -8.68
N ASP A 33 -8.67 -10.12 -7.53
CA ASP A 33 -9.64 -11.07 -7.02
C ASP A 33 -10.06 -10.62 -5.61
N TYR A 34 -11.04 -11.29 -4.99
CA TYR A 34 -11.51 -10.94 -3.64
C TYR A 34 -10.43 -11.07 -2.56
N ASP A 35 -9.47 -11.97 -2.73
CA ASP A 35 -8.42 -12.25 -1.74
C ASP A 35 -7.02 -11.84 -2.21
N SER A 36 -6.82 -11.60 -3.50
CA SER A 36 -5.50 -11.32 -4.06
C SER A 36 -5.51 -10.26 -5.15
N ALA A 37 -4.42 -9.53 -5.25
CA ALA A 37 -4.15 -8.58 -6.30
C ALA A 37 -2.75 -8.81 -6.88
N LEU A 38 -2.63 -8.73 -8.21
CA LEU A 38 -1.38 -8.81 -8.93
C LEU A 38 -1.02 -7.44 -9.46
N VAL A 39 0.16 -6.96 -9.08
CA VAL A 39 0.65 -5.61 -9.34
C VAL A 39 1.85 -5.68 -10.25
N VAL A 40 1.83 -4.91 -11.34
CA VAL A 40 3.02 -4.64 -12.13
C VAL A 40 3.80 -3.49 -11.51
N THR A 41 5.07 -3.68 -11.30
CA THR A 41 6.00 -2.68 -10.74
C THR A 41 7.25 -2.55 -11.60
N ASN A 42 8.06 -1.56 -11.31
CA ASN A 42 9.30 -1.27 -12.02
C ASN A 42 10.42 -0.98 -11.01
N ASP A 43 11.67 -1.28 -11.38
CA ASP A 43 12.82 -1.09 -10.48
C ASP A 43 13.02 0.37 -10.06
N ALA A 44 12.75 1.33 -10.96
CA ALA A 44 12.82 2.74 -10.63
C ALA A 44 11.79 3.15 -9.58
N TRP A 45 10.55 2.67 -9.68
CA TRP A 45 9.50 2.95 -8.68
C TRP A 45 9.81 2.30 -7.34
N LYS A 46 10.33 1.07 -7.33
CA LYS A 46 10.81 0.42 -6.10
C LYS A 46 11.94 1.22 -5.44
N ALA A 47 12.88 1.74 -6.23
CA ALA A 47 13.97 2.57 -5.73
C ALA A 47 13.47 3.88 -5.12
N GLN A 48 12.47 4.53 -5.75
CA GLN A 48 11.86 5.78 -5.26
C GLN A 48 11.27 5.63 -3.86
N VAL A 49 10.68 4.47 -3.55
CA VAL A 49 10.11 4.18 -2.23
C VAL A 49 11.07 3.46 -1.28
N ASN A 50 12.37 3.37 -1.61
CA ASN A 50 13.40 2.65 -0.85
C ASN A 50 13.14 1.15 -0.71
N GLY A 51 12.55 0.54 -1.76
CA GLY A 51 12.22 -0.86 -1.81
C GLY A 51 10.82 -1.19 -1.30
N ILE A 52 10.36 -2.38 -1.65
CA ILE A 52 9.05 -2.90 -1.24
C ILE A 52 9.28 -4.22 -0.48
N PRO A 53 9.43 -4.19 0.85
CA PRO A 53 9.66 -5.39 1.65
C PRO A 53 8.48 -6.36 1.61
N HIS A 54 8.77 -7.63 1.83
CA HIS A 54 7.73 -8.62 2.11
C HIS A 54 6.91 -8.20 3.35
N ASN A 55 5.60 -8.36 3.30
CA ASN A 55 4.63 -7.95 4.32
C ASN A 55 4.40 -6.43 4.46
N SER A 56 5.00 -5.58 3.60
CA SER A 56 4.64 -4.17 3.57
C SER A 56 3.19 -3.96 3.11
N PHE A 57 2.59 -2.87 3.58
CA PHE A 57 1.30 -2.43 3.10
C PHE A 57 1.45 -1.64 1.80
N LEU A 58 0.50 -1.85 0.91
CA LEU A 58 0.28 -1.04 -0.28
C LEU A 58 -1.18 -0.61 -0.28
N VAL A 59 -1.48 0.47 -0.98
CA VAL A 59 -2.84 0.93 -1.20
C VAL A 59 -3.10 1.08 -2.69
N ALA A 60 -4.29 0.70 -3.14
CA ALA A 60 -4.69 0.84 -4.52
C ALA A 60 -5.92 1.72 -4.64
N SER A 61 -5.91 2.64 -5.60
CA SER A 61 -7.01 3.57 -5.84
C SER A 61 -7.18 3.86 -7.32
N SER A 62 -8.44 4.06 -7.75
CA SER A 62 -8.80 4.54 -9.08
C SER A 62 -8.66 6.05 -9.23
N PHE A 63 -8.64 6.79 -8.13
CA PHE A 63 -8.45 8.23 -8.08
C PHE A 63 -7.01 8.62 -7.70
N THR A 64 -6.68 9.87 -7.94
CA THR A 64 -5.51 10.56 -7.38
C THR A 64 -6.00 11.80 -6.62
N PRO A 65 -5.17 12.44 -5.77
CA PRO A 65 -5.56 13.68 -5.11
C PRO A 65 -6.15 14.73 -6.05
N ASN A 66 -5.59 14.85 -7.25
CA ASN A 66 -6.05 15.81 -8.28
C ASN A 66 -7.43 15.46 -8.88
N THR A 67 -7.82 14.19 -8.89
CA THR A 67 -9.09 13.71 -9.46
C THR A 67 -10.13 13.38 -8.41
N TYR A 68 -9.79 13.42 -7.12
CA TYR A 68 -10.67 13.06 -6.02
C TYR A 68 -11.97 13.87 -6.00
N GLY A 69 -11.89 15.18 -6.23
CA GLY A 69 -13.05 16.07 -6.24
C GLY A 69 -14.08 15.75 -7.34
N THR A 70 -13.63 15.18 -8.46
CA THR A 70 -14.46 14.81 -9.62
C THR A 70 -14.80 13.33 -9.67
N ALA A 71 -14.22 12.51 -8.80
CA ALA A 71 -14.47 11.09 -8.71
C ALA A 71 -15.91 10.82 -8.25
N SER A 72 -16.53 9.77 -8.80
CA SER A 72 -17.85 9.32 -8.34
C SER A 72 -17.75 8.77 -6.92
N SER A 73 -18.87 8.70 -6.20
CA SER A 73 -18.89 8.14 -4.83
C SER A 73 -18.43 6.68 -4.80
N VAL A 74 -18.67 5.93 -5.86
CA VAL A 74 -18.25 4.53 -6.01
C VAL A 74 -16.75 4.40 -6.23
N ASP A 75 -16.12 5.42 -6.87
CA ASP A 75 -14.68 5.43 -7.12
C ASP A 75 -13.86 5.97 -5.93
N LYS A 76 -14.52 6.51 -4.88
CA LYS A 76 -13.89 7.04 -3.68
C LYS A 76 -13.60 5.94 -2.65
N GLU A 77 -12.83 4.97 -3.08
CA GLU A 77 -12.42 3.83 -2.27
C GLU A 77 -10.91 3.59 -2.41
N VAL A 78 -10.30 3.09 -1.34
CA VAL A 78 -8.88 2.74 -1.31
C VAL A 78 -8.75 1.30 -0.82
N ILE A 79 -8.29 0.42 -1.70
CA ILE A 79 -8.08 -0.99 -1.36
C ILE A 79 -6.77 -1.13 -0.60
N LEU A 80 -6.82 -1.75 0.57
CA LEU A 80 -5.65 -2.07 1.37
C LEU A 80 -5.09 -3.43 0.96
N LEU A 81 -3.82 -3.45 0.60
CA LEU A 81 -3.09 -4.61 0.13
C LEU A 81 -1.90 -4.92 1.04
N ARG A 82 -1.52 -6.20 1.08
CA ARG A 82 -0.29 -6.65 1.76
C ARG A 82 0.56 -7.46 0.81
N VAL A 83 1.80 -7.10 0.65
CA VAL A 83 2.76 -7.82 -0.21
C VAL A 83 3.06 -9.19 0.40
N ILE A 84 2.77 -10.27 -0.35
CA ILE A 84 3.01 -11.66 0.06
C ILE A 84 4.06 -12.38 -0.79
N GLY A 85 4.48 -11.78 -1.89
CA GLY A 85 5.50 -12.36 -2.74
C GLY A 85 5.61 -11.68 -4.09
N THR A 86 6.37 -12.29 -4.97
CA THR A 86 6.48 -11.93 -6.38
C THR A 86 5.63 -12.84 -7.23
N CYS A 87 5.28 -12.41 -8.43
CA CYS A 87 4.59 -13.23 -9.42
C CYS A 87 5.15 -12.95 -10.81
N LYS A 88 4.91 -13.87 -11.73
CA LYS A 88 5.24 -13.67 -13.13
C LYS A 88 4.28 -12.67 -13.76
N LEU A 89 4.81 -11.82 -14.63
CA LEU A 89 3.99 -11.02 -15.53
C LEU A 89 3.58 -11.87 -16.75
N PRO A 90 2.46 -11.51 -17.42
CA PRO A 90 2.01 -12.25 -18.61
C PRO A 90 3.06 -12.35 -19.72
N GLN A 91 4.00 -11.39 -19.77
CA GLN A 91 5.06 -11.32 -20.80
C GLN A 91 6.38 -11.98 -20.39
N ASP A 92 6.51 -12.47 -19.15
CA ASP A 92 7.80 -12.96 -18.64
C ASP A 92 8.31 -14.19 -19.40
N ASP A 93 7.44 -15.07 -19.86
CA ASP A 93 7.84 -16.25 -20.62
C ASP A 93 8.43 -15.87 -21.99
N ASP A 94 7.88 -14.85 -22.65
CA ASP A 94 8.42 -14.34 -23.91
C ASP A 94 9.74 -13.61 -23.69
N MET A 95 9.87 -12.88 -22.58
CA MET A 95 11.11 -12.21 -22.20
C MET A 95 12.23 -13.20 -21.87
N ILE A 96 11.91 -14.29 -21.19
CA ILE A 96 12.86 -15.37 -20.90
C ILE A 96 13.34 -16.02 -22.21
N ARG A 97 12.44 -16.32 -23.14
CA ARG A 97 12.79 -16.85 -24.47
C ARG A 97 13.72 -15.90 -25.22
N THR A 98 13.36 -14.62 -25.30
CA THR A 98 14.19 -13.59 -25.93
C THR A 98 15.59 -13.53 -25.31
N LYS A 99 15.69 -13.67 -23.99
CA LYS A 99 16.99 -13.67 -23.28
C LYS A 99 17.81 -14.91 -23.64
N ILE A 100 17.18 -16.09 -23.72
CA ILE A 100 17.83 -17.35 -24.11
C ILE A 100 18.30 -17.27 -25.55
N ASP A 101 17.45 -16.84 -26.48
CA ASP A 101 17.78 -16.72 -27.90
C ASP A 101 18.94 -15.75 -28.13
N ASN A 102 18.94 -14.60 -27.43
CA ASN A 102 20.05 -13.64 -27.52
C ASN A 102 21.34 -14.24 -26.98
N TYR A 103 21.30 -14.97 -25.87
CA TYR A 103 22.47 -15.64 -25.32
C TYR A 103 23.03 -16.70 -26.31
N GLN A 104 22.18 -17.52 -26.92
CA GLN A 104 22.58 -18.53 -27.90
C GLN A 104 23.19 -17.89 -29.15
N ASN A 105 22.67 -16.76 -29.61
CA ASN A 105 23.18 -16.06 -30.77
C ASN A 105 24.50 -15.32 -30.48
N GLN A 106 24.83 -15.01 -29.22
CA GLN A 106 26.07 -14.32 -28.82
C GLN A 106 27.25 -15.29 -28.56
N THR A 107 27.02 -16.60 -28.41
CA THR A 107 28.09 -17.59 -28.14
C THR A 107 29.11 -17.76 -29.26
N GLY A 108 29.00 -17.00 -30.35
CA GLY A 108 29.99 -16.93 -31.44
C GLY A 108 30.93 -15.71 -31.43
N VAL A 109 30.80 -14.79 -30.49
CA VAL A 109 31.59 -13.52 -30.45
C VAL A 109 32.11 -13.29 -29.05
N GLU A 110 33.44 -13.07 -28.94
CA GLU A 110 34.21 -12.87 -27.69
C GLU A 110 33.86 -11.63 -26.86
N ASN A 111 32.61 -11.26 -26.71
CA ASN A 111 32.23 -10.11 -25.88
C ASN A 111 31.28 -10.52 -24.74
N GLN A 112 31.89 -10.87 -23.61
CA GLN A 112 31.25 -11.26 -22.34
C GLN A 112 30.53 -10.12 -21.59
N ASN A 113 30.10 -9.06 -22.24
CA ASN A 113 29.29 -8.02 -21.60
C ASN A 113 27.80 -8.30 -21.87
N GLU A 114 27.16 -9.05 -20.99
CA GLU A 114 25.76 -9.47 -21.07
C GLU A 114 24.75 -8.33 -21.31
N ASP A 115 25.09 -7.09 -20.95
CA ASP A 115 24.19 -5.94 -21.06
C ASP A 115 24.29 -5.14 -22.36
N LYS A 116 25.25 -5.43 -23.23
CA LYS A 116 25.44 -4.66 -24.47
C LYS A 116 24.60 -5.13 -25.66
N GLY A 117 23.89 -6.24 -25.53
CA GLY A 117 23.16 -6.87 -26.61
C GLY A 117 21.68 -6.50 -26.74
N TYR A 118 21.11 -5.84 -25.75
CA TYR A 118 19.69 -5.48 -25.81
C TYR A 118 19.47 -4.06 -26.33
N ASP A 119 18.47 -3.89 -27.18
CA ASP A 119 17.99 -2.58 -27.55
C ASP A 119 17.38 -1.86 -26.32
N PRO A 120 17.33 -0.53 -26.32
CA PRO A 120 16.80 0.24 -25.16
C PRO A 120 15.38 -0.12 -24.77
N ILE A 121 14.54 -0.58 -25.71
CA ILE A 121 13.17 -0.98 -25.46
C ILE A 121 13.13 -2.29 -24.66
N THR A 122 13.94 -3.27 -25.07
CA THR A 122 14.05 -4.54 -24.36
C THR A 122 14.66 -4.35 -22.97
N GLN A 123 15.68 -3.52 -22.80
CA GLN A 123 16.24 -3.18 -21.49
C GLN A 123 15.19 -2.56 -20.56
N ASN A 124 14.38 -1.63 -21.06
CA ASN A 124 13.30 -1.03 -20.27
C ASN A 124 12.23 -2.07 -19.87
N ARG A 125 11.91 -3.03 -20.75
CA ARG A 125 10.95 -4.09 -20.44
C ARG A 125 11.47 -5.04 -19.36
N LEU A 126 12.75 -5.35 -19.35
CA LEU A 126 13.39 -6.22 -18.33
C LEU A 126 13.37 -5.63 -16.91
N GLN A 127 13.10 -4.33 -16.75
CA GLN A 127 13.00 -3.67 -15.45
C GLN A 127 11.64 -3.89 -14.76
N PHE A 128 10.63 -4.40 -15.46
CA PHE A 128 9.33 -4.67 -14.89
C PHE A 128 9.29 -6.01 -14.16
N GLY A 129 8.51 -6.09 -13.10
CA GLY A 129 8.29 -7.29 -12.33
C GLY A 129 6.91 -7.31 -11.71
N GLY A 130 6.46 -8.48 -11.30
CA GLY A 130 5.16 -8.68 -10.67
C GLY A 130 5.26 -8.81 -9.15
N LEU A 131 4.32 -8.19 -8.43
CA LEU A 131 4.10 -8.42 -7.01
C LEU A 131 2.75 -9.11 -6.82
N LYS A 132 2.75 -10.12 -5.94
CA LYS A 132 1.53 -10.74 -5.45
C LYS A 132 1.18 -10.14 -4.09
N CYS A 133 -0.02 -9.60 -4.00
CA CYS A 133 -0.55 -8.98 -2.80
C CYS A 133 -1.80 -9.70 -2.32
N ARG A 134 -2.01 -9.75 -1.01
CA ARG A 134 -3.26 -10.14 -0.40
C ARG A 134 -4.12 -8.90 -0.23
N VAL A 135 -5.41 -9.01 -0.53
CA VAL A 135 -6.41 -7.99 -0.21
C VAL A 135 -6.76 -8.11 1.28
N LEU A 136 -6.70 -7.00 1.99
CA LEU A 136 -7.05 -6.94 3.41
C LEU A 136 -8.42 -6.30 3.66
N GLY A 137 -8.88 -5.46 2.74
CA GLY A 137 -10.15 -4.76 2.81
C GLY A 137 -10.11 -3.45 2.02
N THR A 138 -11.17 -2.67 2.15
CA THR A 138 -11.37 -1.42 1.42
C THR A 138 -11.70 -0.30 2.39
N PHE A 139 -10.94 0.78 2.34
CA PHE A 139 -11.25 2.01 3.05
C PHE A 139 -12.23 2.87 2.25
N TYR A 140 -13.23 3.41 2.91
CA TYR A 140 -14.23 4.31 2.35
C TYR A 140 -14.73 5.30 3.39
N MET A 141 -15.32 6.40 2.94
CA MET A 141 -15.93 7.41 3.82
C MET A 141 -17.41 7.13 4.04
N LYS A 142 -17.83 7.10 5.29
CA LYS A 142 -19.23 7.02 5.69
C LYS A 142 -19.49 7.97 6.84
N ASN A 143 -20.48 8.85 6.70
CA ASN A 143 -20.82 9.86 7.72
C ASN A 143 -19.61 10.72 8.14
N SER A 144 -18.75 11.09 7.20
CA SER A 144 -17.50 11.83 7.44
C SER A 144 -16.48 11.10 8.32
N GLU A 145 -16.61 9.79 8.50
CA GLU A 145 -15.66 8.94 9.22
C GLU A 145 -15.04 7.92 8.25
N LEU A 146 -13.77 7.61 8.45
CA LEU A 146 -13.06 6.57 7.71
C LEU A 146 -13.53 5.21 8.22
N ASN A 147 -14.03 4.39 7.32
CA ASN A 147 -14.47 3.04 7.58
C ASN A 147 -13.65 2.05 6.75
N MET A 148 -13.61 0.80 7.18
CA MET A 148 -12.97 -0.29 6.48
C MET A 148 -13.96 -1.44 6.30
N GLY A 149 -14.21 -1.81 5.03
CA GLY A 149 -14.95 -3.01 4.65
C GLY A 149 -14.03 -4.22 4.53
N SER A 150 -14.56 -5.41 4.69
CA SER A 150 -13.82 -6.67 4.58
C SER A 150 -13.62 -7.14 3.14
N ASP A 151 -14.38 -6.59 2.21
CA ASP A 151 -14.42 -7.02 0.81
C ASP A 151 -14.06 -5.90 -0.16
N ILE A 152 -13.80 -6.29 -1.40
CA ILE A 152 -13.70 -5.38 -2.52
C ILE A 152 -15.11 -5.20 -3.08
N GLU A 153 -15.70 -4.04 -2.85
CA GLU A 153 -17.01 -3.68 -3.41
C GLU A 153 -16.89 -2.84 -4.69
N THR A 154 -15.66 -2.52 -5.08
CA THR A 154 -15.40 -1.63 -6.21
C THR A 154 -15.68 -2.31 -7.55
N PHE A 155 -16.38 -1.60 -8.41
CA PHE A 155 -16.64 -1.99 -9.79
C PHE A 155 -15.63 -1.40 -10.78
N SER A 156 -14.59 -0.76 -10.27
CA SER A 156 -13.54 -0.17 -11.13
C SER A 156 -12.73 -1.26 -11.81
N VAL A 157 -12.43 -1.04 -13.10
CA VAL A 157 -11.55 -1.92 -13.87
C VAL A 157 -10.16 -1.92 -13.21
N SER A 158 -9.63 -3.11 -12.95
CA SER A 158 -8.33 -3.30 -12.26
C SER A 158 -7.20 -2.46 -12.86
N MET A 159 -7.12 -2.34 -14.18
CA MET A 159 -6.11 -1.56 -14.90
C MET A 159 -6.17 -0.05 -14.63
N ARG A 160 -7.25 0.47 -14.06
CA ARG A 160 -7.36 1.87 -13.63
C ARG A 160 -6.74 2.11 -12.26
N MET A 161 -6.53 1.05 -11.47
CA MET A 161 -6.06 1.17 -10.10
C MET A 161 -4.56 1.36 -10.06
N ARG A 162 -4.15 2.51 -9.55
CA ARG A 162 -2.77 2.84 -9.23
C ARG A 162 -2.44 2.38 -7.84
N VAL A 163 -1.22 1.87 -7.68
CA VAL A 163 -0.75 1.34 -6.40
C VAL A 163 0.31 2.25 -5.82
N PHE A 164 0.17 2.55 -4.53
CA PHE A 164 1.06 3.43 -3.79
C PHE A 164 1.54 2.73 -2.53
N MET A 165 2.75 3.09 -2.07
CA MET A 165 3.28 2.63 -0.79
C MET A 165 3.02 3.69 0.28
N PRO A 166 2.11 3.45 1.25
CA PRO A 166 1.82 4.42 2.29
C PRO A 166 3.05 4.59 3.20
N LYS A 167 3.41 5.85 3.48
CA LYS A 167 4.49 6.23 4.38
C LYS A 167 4.01 7.25 5.40
N GLU A 168 4.80 7.45 6.45
CA GLU A 168 4.56 8.47 7.47
C GLU A 168 3.10 8.44 7.98
N ASP A 169 2.38 9.55 7.88
CA ASP A 169 1.01 9.69 8.38
C ASP A 169 0.02 8.73 7.72
N ALA A 170 0.18 8.44 6.43
CA ALA A 170 -0.66 7.48 5.72
C ALA A 170 -0.49 6.05 6.29
N LEU A 171 0.74 5.65 6.58
CA LEU A 171 1.00 4.36 7.21
C LEU A 171 0.53 4.34 8.66
N SER A 172 0.72 5.45 9.40
CA SER A 172 0.21 5.61 10.76
C SER A 172 -1.30 5.45 10.81
N LEU A 173 -2.02 6.03 9.86
CA LEU A 173 -3.47 5.93 9.75
C LEU A 173 -3.92 4.48 9.51
N ILE A 174 -3.20 3.70 8.73
CA ILE A 174 -3.50 2.29 8.47
C ILE A 174 -3.26 1.44 9.72
N VAL A 175 -2.08 1.53 10.32
CA VAL A 175 -1.67 0.63 11.41
C VAL A 175 -2.35 0.95 12.74
N ASN A 176 -2.77 2.19 12.92
CA ASN A 176 -3.51 2.64 14.11
C ASN A 176 -5.01 2.85 13.84
N TYR A 177 -5.52 2.29 12.73
CA TYR A 177 -6.93 2.38 12.40
C TYR A 177 -7.80 1.73 13.48
N VAL A 178 -8.83 2.46 13.91
CA VAL A 178 -9.85 1.97 14.85
C VAL A 178 -11.20 2.09 14.18
N ASP A 179 -11.92 0.97 14.07
CA ASP A 179 -13.26 0.93 13.54
C ASP A 179 -14.20 1.87 14.31
N PRO A 180 -14.92 2.80 13.65
CA PRO A 180 -15.84 3.72 14.30
C PRO A 180 -16.93 3.04 15.14
N ILE A 181 -17.43 1.88 14.69
CA ILE A 181 -18.43 1.11 15.44
C ILE A 181 -17.84 0.60 16.76
N ARG A 182 -16.59 0.12 16.71
CA ARG A 182 -15.86 -0.34 17.90
C ARG A 182 -15.59 0.81 18.85
N LYS A 183 -15.17 1.96 18.33
CA LYS A 183 -14.94 3.18 19.11
C LYS A 183 -16.21 3.64 19.82
N LYS A 184 -17.36 3.62 19.13
CA LYS A 184 -18.65 3.98 19.71
C LYS A 184 -19.07 3.02 20.83
N ARG A 185 -19.01 1.71 20.60
CA ARG A 185 -19.32 0.69 21.62
C ARG A 185 -18.47 0.84 22.87
N PHE A 186 -17.18 1.11 22.69
CA PHE A 186 -16.28 1.30 23.80
C PHE A 186 -16.64 2.53 24.65
N LYS A 187 -17.02 3.63 24.01
CA LYS A 187 -17.52 4.82 24.72
C LYS A 187 -18.78 4.51 25.53
N GLU A 188 -19.69 3.75 24.96
CA GLU A 188 -20.92 3.31 25.64
C GLU A 188 -20.60 2.41 26.85
N GLU A 189 -19.66 1.48 26.73
CA GLU A 189 -19.20 0.61 27.81
C GLU A 189 -18.53 1.39 28.94
N LEU A 190 -17.65 2.37 28.62
CA LEU A 190 -17.03 3.25 29.60
C LEU A 190 -18.05 4.10 30.35
N ALA A 191 -19.01 4.67 29.63
CA ALA A 191 -20.09 5.47 30.23
C ALA A 191 -20.95 4.63 31.19
N ALA A 192 -21.25 3.38 30.84
CA ALA A 192 -21.96 2.44 31.70
C ALA A 192 -21.19 2.11 33.00
N LEU A 193 -19.86 2.18 32.96
CA LEU A 193 -18.98 2.00 34.13
C LEU A 193 -18.75 3.29 34.93
N GLY A 194 -19.35 4.42 34.51
CA GLY A 194 -19.13 5.72 35.13
C GLY A 194 -17.78 6.34 34.85
N ILE A 195 -17.07 5.89 33.80
CA ILE A 195 -15.79 6.40 33.37
C ILE A 195 -16.01 7.41 32.23
N GLU A 196 -15.93 8.68 32.54
CA GLU A 196 -16.14 9.75 31.55
C GLU A 196 -14.92 10.00 30.67
N LYS A 197 -13.71 9.66 31.16
CA LYS A 197 -12.46 9.93 30.43
C LYS A 197 -12.10 8.75 29.53
N GLU A 198 -11.99 9.03 28.23
CA GLU A 198 -11.41 8.09 27.26
C GLU A 198 -9.93 7.84 27.61
N LEU A 199 -9.53 6.58 27.70
CA LEU A 199 -8.15 6.22 27.96
C LEU A 199 -7.33 6.45 26.68
N ASP A 200 -6.23 7.17 26.80
CA ASP A 200 -5.34 7.42 25.67
C ASP A 200 -4.65 6.14 25.19
N PRO A 201 -4.53 5.94 23.88
CA PRO A 201 -3.77 4.82 23.35
C PRO A 201 -2.31 4.91 23.75
N PHE A 202 -1.70 3.78 24.11
CA PHE A 202 -0.30 3.74 24.46
C PHE A 202 0.54 3.07 23.35
N GLU A 203 1.73 3.60 23.14
CA GLU A 203 2.68 3.11 22.16
C GLU A 203 3.39 1.87 22.71
N ILE A 204 3.41 0.78 21.92
CA ILE A 204 4.08 -0.48 22.27
C ILE A 204 5.31 -0.75 21.40
N GLY A 205 5.52 0.01 20.36
CA GLY A 205 6.65 -0.15 19.45
C GLY A 205 6.45 0.61 18.15
N THR A 206 7.28 0.31 17.16
CA THR A 206 7.24 0.94 15.84
C THR A 206 7.09 -0.09 14.74
N VAL A 207 6.49 0.32 13.61
CA VAL A 207 6.35 -0.53 12.42
C VAL A 207 7.72 -0.75 11.79
N ARG A 208 8.10 -2.02 11.57
CA ARG A 208 9.42 -2.38 11.06
C ARG A 208 9.55 -2.25 9.55
N TYR A 209 8.57 -2.67 8.78
CA TYR A 209 8.70 -2.88 7.33
C TYR A 209 8.28 -1.63 6.52
N THR A 210 9.01 -0.54 6.71
CA THR A 210 8.81 0.72 5.96
C THR A 210 9.72 0.82 4.74
N SER A 211 10.82 0.04 4.70
CA SER A 211 11.78 -0.03 3.59
C SER A 211 12.59 -1.32 3.67
N THR A 212 13.40 -1.63 2.65
CA THR A 212 14.35 -2.75 2.75
C THR A 212 15.47 -2.44 3.74
N ASP A 213 15.90 -3.44 4.53
CA ASP A 213 16.96 -3.24 5.56
C ASP A 213 18.26 -2.66 4.99
N ARG A 214 18.61 -2.97 3.73
CA ARG A 214 19.82 -2.45 3.09
C ARG A 214 19.76 -0.96 2.80
N LEU A 215 18.56 -0.44 2.55
CA LEU A 215 18.31 0.95 2.21
C LEU A 215 17.75 1.72 3.39
N HIS A 216 17.39 1.01 4.45
CA HIS A 216 16.80 1.57 5.65
C HIS A 216 17.87 2.33 6.44
N ARG A 217 17.91 3.62 6.26
CA ARG A 217 18.53 4.53 7.21
C ARG A 217 17.40 5.03 8.09
N SER A 218 17.29 4.48 9.30
CA SER A 218 16.27 4.89 10.26
C SER A 218 16.43 6.36 10.61
N THR A 219 15.72 7.21 9.88
CA THR A 219 15.46 8.57 10.33
C THR A 219 14.31 8.51 11.33
N GLU A 220 14.24 9.46 12.26
CA GLU A 220 13.13 9.52 13.22
C GLU A 220 11.77 9.61 12.53
N LYS A 221 11.72 10.21 11.34
CA LYS A 221 10.52 10.32 10.50
C LYS A 221 9.99 8.97 9.99
N ASP A 222 10.85 7.97 9.84
CA ASP A 222 10.47 6.63 9.37
C ASP A 222 9.92 5.74 10.48
N ARG A 223 9.95 6.20 11.73
CA ARG A 223 9.46 5.47 12.89
C ARG A 223 7.98 5.70 13.08
N ILE A 224 7.16 4.85 12.51
CA ILE A 224 5.71 4.90 12.68
C ILE A 224 5.33 4.21 13.99
N PRO A 225 4.78 4.93 14.98
CA PRO A 225 4.39 4.33 16.24
C PRO A 225 3.20 3.40 16.06
N PHE A 226 3.28 2.22 16.64
CA PHE A 226 2.14 1.31 16.76
C PHE A 226 1.52 1.45 18.14
N ARG A 227 0.23 1.81 18.15
CA ARG A 227 -0.51 2.13 19.36
C ARG A 227 -1.62 1.14 19.62
N ILE A 228 -1.83 0.81 20.87
CA ILE A 228 -2.88 -0.09 21.32
C ILE A 228 -3.87 0.68 22.17
N GLN A 229 -5.15 0.43 21.94
CA GLN A 229 -6.20 0.97 22.79
C GLN A 229 -6.27 0.18 24.10
N PRO A 230 -6.27 0.82 25.27
CA PRO A 230 -6.39 0.12 26.55
C PRO A 230 -7.62 -0.77 26.66
N SER A 231 -8.71 -0.38 25.99
CA SER A 231 -9.95 -1.17 25.88
C SER A 231 -9.74 -2.57 25.32
N ASP A 232 -8.71 -2.77 24.50
CA ASP A 232 -8.45 -4.08 23.88
C ASP A 232 -7.96 -5.11 24.90
N PHE A 233 -7.43 -4.65 26.02
CA PHE A 233 -6.86 -5.48 27.09
C PHE A 233 -7.72 -5.52 28.35
N LEU A 234 -8.35 -4.41 28.73
CA LEU A 234 -8.98 -4.25 30.04
C LEU A 234 -10.35 -4.89 30.16
N ALA A 235 -11.09 -5.01 29.06
CA ALA A 235 -12.47 -5.52 29.07
C ALA A 235 -12.60 -7.00 28.67
N ARG A 236 -11.49 -7.70 28.32
CA ARG A 236 -11.55 -9.06 27.76
C ARG A 236 -10.39 -9.93 28.27
N ARG A 237 -10.58 -11.26 28.19
CA ARG A 237 -9.48 -12.20 28.37
C ARG A 237 -8.55 -12.07 27.17
N THR A 238 -7.33 -11.60 27.40
CA THR A 238 -6.32 -11.39 26.35
C THR A 238 -5.20 -12.39 26.55
N ALA A 239 -4.84 -13.12 25.50
CA ALA A 239 -3.66 -13.96 25.46
C ALA A 239 -2.63 -13.32 24.53
N VAL A 240 -1.41 -13.09 25.04
CA VAL A 240 -0.27 -12.67 24.24
C VAL A 240 0.56 -13.92 23.95
N LEU A 241 0.51 -14.38 22.71
CA LEU A 241 1.27 -15.54 22.25
C LEU A 241 2.51 -15.02 21.53
N GLY A 242 3.69 -15.32 22.10
CA GLY A 242 4.98 -15.07 21.45
C GLY A 242 5.47 -16.32 20.72
N MET A 243 6.14 -16.13 19.58
CA MET A 243 6.97 -17.15 18.94
C MET A 243 8.43 -16.85 19.17
#